data_7f59d71f12441196d7ee6e4ec323f496
#
_entry.id   7f59d71f12441196d7ee6e4ec323f496
#
_cell.length_a   1.000
_cell.length_b   1.000
_cell.length_c   1.000
_cell.angle_alpha   90.00
_cell.angle_beta   90.00
_cell.angle_gamma   90.00
#
_symmetry.space_group_name_H-M   'P 1'
#
loop_
_entity.id
_entity.type
_entity.pdbx_description
1 polymer ?
#
loop_
_entity_poly.entity_id
_entity_poly.type
_entity_poly.pdbx_seq_one_letter_code
_entity_poly.pdbx_strand_id
1 'polypeptide(L)'
;MRSKTSMQESETLSRRDCLTSAAAAAMGYTLAAGPVRAAAIKTGTDGLSAGTAKVKVPGGEMRVYYAKPLGAAKPPVILVAMEVFGLHEHIKDVTRRLGKLGAFAIAPDYYFRLGDLTQITQPAQLMPLVNSKPDHKLFSDLDATVDWAKSQGGDTDRLGIIGFCRGGRTVWLYTTHNSNLKAGVAFYGSLMDPPSAAMPENAFELANEVKAPVLGLYGAEDASITPDQVEAMKERLKAAGKTAKFKIYPGAGHGFFADYRQSYRADAAQDAWMAMQAWFKKYKVLD
;
A
#
# COMPACT_ATOMS: atom_id res chain seq x y z
N MET A 1 8.33 -60.01 -3.79
CA MET A 1 8.75 -58.61 -3.95
C MET A 1 7.53 -57.73 -3.82
N ARG A 2 7.37 -57.05 -2.69
CA ARG A 2 6.24 -56.13 -2.43
C ARG A 2 6.76 -54.71 -2.55
N SER A 3 6.26 -53.94 -3.52
CA SER A 3 6.50 -52.54 -3.70
C SER A 3 5.76 -51.75 -2.61
N LYS A 4 6.46 -50.96 -1.81
CA LYS A 4 5.91 -49.99 -0.87
C LYS A 4 5.76 -48.66 -1.59
N THR A 5 4.55 -48.25 -1.87
CA THR A 5 4.19 -46.89 -2.31
C THR A 5 4.16 -46.00 -1.07
N SER A 6 5.04 -45.02 -1.01
CA SER A 6 5.03 -43.97 0.04
C SER A 6 3.95 -42.94 -0.29
N MET A 7 2.89 -42.92 0.50
CA MET A 7 1.95 -41.79 0.54
C MET A 7 2.62 -40.62 1.24
N GLN A 8 2.74 -39.49 0.52
CA GLN A 8 3.15 -38.22 1.06
C GLN A 8 1.94 -37.64 1.83
N GLU A 9 2.05 -37.55 3.14
CA GLU A 9 1.09 -36.86 4.00
C GLU A 9 1.17 -35.36 3.70
N SER A 10 0.06 -34.78 3.27
CA SER A 10 -0.12 -33.34 3.23
C SER A 10 -0.33 -32.83 4.66
N GLU A 11 0.64 -32.12 5.21
CA GLU A 11 0.49 -31.42 6.49
C GLU A 11 -0.63 -30.36 6.37
N THR A 12 -1.78 -30.68 6.92
CA THR A 12 -2.84 -29.72 7.17
C THR A 12 -2.43 -28.83 8.36
N LEU A 13 -2.22 -27.55 8.10
CA LEU A 13 -2.00 -26.54 9.15
C LEU A 13 -3.09 -26.65 10.22
N SER A 14 -2.66 -26.80 11.48
CA SER A 14 -3.58 -27.02 12.59
C SER A 14 -4.35 -25.72 12.92
N ARG A 15 -5.57 -25.85 13.50
CA ARG A 15 -6.35 -24.70 14.02
C ARG A 15 -5.56 -23.83 15.01
N ARG A 16 -4.55 -24.38 15.70
CA ARG A 16 -3.64 -23.64 16.57
C ARG A 16 -2.72 -22.70 15.79
N ASP A 17 -2.22 -23.12 14.64
CA ASP A 17 -1.32 -22.32 13.80
C ASP A 17 -2.07 -21.15 13.15
N CYS A 18 -3.35 -21.33 12.80
CA CYS A 18 -4.21 -20.23 12.35
C CYS A 18 -4.51 -19.20 13.45
N LEU A 19 -4.69 -19.64 14.71
CA LEU A 19 -4.95 -18.74 15.83
C LEU A 19 -3.70 -17.96 16.25
N THR A 20 -2.52 -18.56 16.17
CA THR A 20 -1.24 -17.86 16.42
C THR A 20 -0.90 -16.85 15.35
N SER A 21 -1.20 -17.13 14.07
CA SER A 21 -1.02 -16.19 12.96
C SER A 21 -1.97 -14.98 13.04
N ALA A 22 -3.23 -15.20 13.44
CA ALA A 22 -4.20 -14.11 13.65
C ALA A 22 -3.83 -13.23 14.85
N ALA A 23 -3.30 -13.81 15.94
CA ALA A 23 -2.81 -13.08 17.10
C ALA A 23 -1.53 -12.29 16.80
N ALA A 24 -0.61 -12.83 15.99
CA ALA A 24 0.60 -12.14 15.55
C ALA A 24 0.29 -10.95 14.62
N ALA A 25 -0.67 -11.11 13.70
CA ALA A 25 -1.16 -10.01 12.88
C ALA A 25 -1.81 -8.90 13.72
N ALA A 26 -2.63 -9.26 14.72
CA ALA A 26 -3.23 -8.30 15.65
C ALA A 26 -2.18 -7.57 16.50
N MET A 27 -1.12 -8.26 16.97
CA MET A 27 -0.02 -7.65 17.72
C MET A 27 0.86 -6.72 16.85
N GLY A 28 1.12 -7.05 15.60
CA GLY A 28 1.82 -6.17 14.65
C GLY A 28 1.09 -4.84 14.45
N TYR A 29 -0.24 -4.86 14.39
CA TYR A 29 -1.07 -3.65 14.31
C TYR A 29 -1.14 -2.87 15.62
N THR A 30 -1.14 -3.52 16.79
CA THR A 30 -1.20 -2.82 18.10
C THR A 30 0.10 -2.08 18.43
N LEU A 31 1.27 -2.62 18.05
CA LEU A 31 2.56 -1.93 18.18
C LEU A 31 2.65 -0.71 17.22
N ALA A 32 1.90 -0.74 16.12
CA ALA A 32 1.78 0.38 15.20
C ALA A 32 0.86 1.51 15.71
N ALA A 33 -0.02 1.27 16.69
CA ALA A 33 -0.97 2.24 17.25
C ALA A 33 -0.42 3.05 18.45
N GLY A 34 0.90 3.15 18.60
CA GLY A 34 1.53 3.95 19.66
C GLY A 34 1.29 5.47 19.47
N PRO A 35 1.49 6.28 20.52
CA PRO A 35 1.26 7.71 20.48
C PRO A 35 2.11 8.39 19.38
N VAL A 36 1.50 9.36 18.71
CA VAL A 36 2.15 10.16 17.65
C VAL A 36 3.37 10.89 18.25
N ARG A 37 4.55 10.70 17.65
CA ARG A 37 5.76 11.44 18.05
C ARG A 37 5.63 12.90 17.65
N ALA A 38 6.08 13.80 18.51
CA ALA A 38 6.13 15.24 18.24
C ALA A 38 7.06 15.62 17.06
N ALA A 39 7.88 14.70 16.58
CA ALA A 39 8.91 14.89 15.54
C ALA A 39 8.50 14.41 14.13
N ALA A 40 7.20 14.23 13.85
CA ALA A 40 6.74 13.89 12.50
C ALA A 40 7.17 14.94 11.48
N ILE A 41 7.62 14.48 10.31
CA ILE A 41 8.03 15.36 9.20
C ILE A 41 6.80 16.14 8.70
N LYS A 42 6.97 17.44 8.49
CA LYS A 42 5.93 18.33 7.95
C LYS A 42 6.44 19.03 6.70
N THR A 43 5.96 18.58 5.56
CA THR A 43 6.24 19.21 4.26
C THR A 43 5.27 20.36 4.03
N GLY A 44 5.81 21.55 3.76
CA GLY A 44 5.01 22.74 3.40
C GLY A 44 4.37 22.62 2.03
N THR A 45 3.43 23.53 1.75
CA THR A 45 2.71 23.60 0.47
C THR A 45 3.29 24.59 -0.53
N ASP A 46 4.40 25.28 -0.20
CA ASP A 46 5.05 26.26 -1.09
C ASP A 46 5.36 25.63 -2.46
N GLY A 47 4.98 26.30 -3.54
CA GLY A 47 5.12 25.78 -4.91
C GLY A 47 4.15 24.65 -5.28
N LEU A 48 3.17 24.34 -4.41
CA LEU A 48 2.14 23.34 -4.66
C LEU A 48 0.73 23.94 -4.64
N SER A 49 -0.13 23.45 -5.54
CA SER A 49 -1.56 23.47 -5.34
C SER A 49 -1.91 22.23 -4.52
N ALA A 50 -2.27 22.37 -3.26
CA ALA A 50 -2.56 21.26 -2.36
C ALA A 50 -3.83 21.53 -1.54
N GLY A 51 -4.60 20.50 -1.27
CA GLY A 51 -5.85 20.62 -0.52
C GLY A 51 -6.72 19.40 -0.59
N THR A 52 -7.95 19.57 -0.14
CA THR A 52 -8.98 18.52 -0.18
C THR A 52 -9.96 18.81 -1.31
N ALA A 53 -10.32 17.76 -2.07
CA ALA A 53 -11.36 17.81 -3.08
C ALA A 53 -12.36 16.66 -2.88
N LYS A 54 -13.45 16.68 -3.64
CA LYS A 54 -14.44 15.60 -3.69
C LYS A 54 -14.42 14.97 -5.08
N VAL A 55 -14.39 13.66 -5.12
CA VAL A 55 -14.45 12.84 -6.35
C VAL A 55 -15.75 12.07 -6.34
N LYS A 56 -16.50 12.16 -7.44
CA LYS A 56 -17.71 11.35 -7.63
C LYS A 56 -17.32 9.89 -7.81
N VAL A 57 -17.90 9.02 -7.02
CA VAL A 57 -17.69 7.57 -7.04
C VAL A 57 -19.03 6.84 -6.95
N PRO A 58 -19.14 5.57 -7.33
CA PRO A 58 -20.36 4.81 -7.12
C PRO A 58 -20.82 4.86 -5.64
N GLY A 59 -22.01 5.40 -5.44
CA GLY A 59 -22.62 5.54 -4.11
C GLY A 59 -22.20 6.77 -3.29
N GLY A 60 -21.64 7.82 -3.92
CA GLY A 60 -21.42 9.08 -3.22
C GLY A 60 -20.25 9.94 -3.72
N GLU A 61 -19.81 10.83 -2.87
CA GLU A 61 -18.64 11.69 -3.09
C GLU A 61 -17.54 11.31 -2.10
N MET A 62 -16.42 10.87 -2.64
CA MET A 62 -15.24 10.50 -1.87
C MET A 62 -14.32 11.71 -1.68
N ARG A 63 -13.92 11.97 -0.46
CA ARG A 63 -12.89 12.96 -0.14
C ARG A 63 -11.53 12.47 -0.62
N VAL A 64 -10.74 13.34 -1.26
CA VAL A 64 -9.35 13.10 -1.59
C VAL A 64 -8.48 14.24 -1.05
N TYR A 65 -7.27 13.95 -0.61
CA TYR A 65 -6.23 14.97 -0.44
C TYR A 65 -5.30 14.91 -1.65
N TYR A 66 -4.95 16.07 -2.20
CA TYR A 66 -4.06 16.14 -3.35
C TYR A 66 -2.96 17.18 -3.17
N ALA A 67 -1.89 16.99 -3.91
CA ALA A 67 -0.82 17.96 -4.08
C ALA A 67 -0.24 17.84 -5.50
N LYS A 68 -0.15 18.98 -6.22
CA LYS A 68 0.50 19.05 -7.53
C LYS A 68 1.35 20.31 -7.66
N PRO A 69 2.44 20.31 -8.45
CA PRO A 69 3.26 21.49 -8.66
C PRO A 69 2.46 22.62 -9.28
N LEU A 70 2.64 23.85 -8.79
CA LEU A 70 2.08 25.03 -9.44
C LEU A 70 2.72 25.21 -10.82
N GLY A 71 1.91 25.54 -11.82
CA GLY A 71 2.38 25.79 -13.20
C GLY A 71 2.73 24.54 -14.01
N ALA A 72 2.72 23.34 -13.43
CA ALA A 72 2.94 22.12 -14.20
C ALA A 72 1.76 21.86 -15.17
N ALA A 73 2.05 21.80 -16.46
CA ALA A 73 1.03 21.66 -17.50
C ALA A 73 0.37 20.26 -17.49
N LYS A 74 1.17 19.20 -17.33
CA LYS A 74 0.71 17.80 -17.36
C LYS A 74 1.58 16.94 -16.42
N PRO A 75 1.46 17.11 -15.08
CA PRO A 75 2.27 16.34 -14.13
C PRO A 75 1.85 14.87 -14.10
N PRO A 76 2.79 13.93 -13.91
CA PRO A 76 2.48 12.50 -13.76
C PRO A 76 1.57 12.26 -12.54
N VAL A 77 0.70 11.28 -12.63
CA VAL A 77 -0.25 10.97 -11.55
C VAL A 77 0.30 9.87 -10.66
N ILE A 78 0.31 10.10 -9.35
CA ILE A 78 0.66 9.08 -8.36
C ILE A 78 -0.48 8.95 -7.34
N LEU A 79 -1.11 7.78 -7.31
CA LEU A 79 -2.06 7.42 -6.26
C LEU A 79 -1.32 7.08 -4.97
N VAL A 80 -1.80 7.58 -3.84
CA VAL A 80 -1.26 7.29 -2.50
C VAL A 80 -2.29 6.47 -1.74
N ALA A 81 -2.08 5.17 -1.68
CA ALA A 81 -2.94 4.25 -0.96
C ALA A 81 -2.61 4.27 0.54
N MET A 82 -3.60 4.70 1.33
CA MET A 82 -3.45 4.96 2.76
C MET A 82 -3.43 3.69 3.61
N GLU A 83 -2.94 3.84 4.82
CA GLU A 83 -2.98 2.82 5.88
C GLU A 83 -4.42 2.58 6.38
N VAL A 84 -4.60 1.68 7.33
CA VAL A 84 -5.90 1.38 7.96
C VAL A 84 -6.51 2.57 8.72
N PHE A 85 -5.71 3.56 9.09
CA PHE A 85 -6.10 4.70 9.93
C PHE A 85 -6.81 5.83 9.18
N GLY A 86 -7.15 5.63 7.90
CA GLY A 86 -7.79 6.65 7.08
C GLY A 86 -6.83 7.72 6.55
N LEU A 87 -7.38 8.83 6.07
CA LEU A 87 -6.65 9.93 5.44
C LEU A 87 -6.06 10.89 6.51
N HIS A 88 -5.11 10.39 7.31
CA HIS A 88 -4.46 11.14 8.38
C HIS A 88 -3.27 11.98 7.87
N GLU A 89 -2.68 12.80 8.77
CA GLU A 89 -1.70 13.82 8.37
C GLU A 89 -0.43 13.27 7.72
N HIS A 90 0.09 12.10 8.16
CA HIS A 90 1.25 11.49 7.53
C HIS A 90 0.99 11.14 6.04
N ILE A 91 -0.17 10.59 5.70
CA ILE A 91 -0.55 10.32 4.30
C ILE A 91 -0.65 11.61 3.49
N LYS A 92 -1.21 12.68 4.07
CA LYS A 92 -1.24 14.00 3.43
C LYS A 92 0.16 14.55 3.24
N ASP A 93 1.06 14.36 4.21
CA ASP A 93 2.45 14.79 4.11
C ASP A 93 3.20 14.03 3.01
N VAL A 94 3.07 12.72 2.93
CA VAL A 94 3.63 11.91 1.82
C VAL A 94 3.10 12.41 0.47
N THR A 95 1.82 12.76 0.39
CA THR A 95 1.21 13.33 -0.82
C THR A 95 1.88 14.64 -1.21
N ARG A 96 2.17 15.53 -0.25
CA ARG A 96 2.93 16.78 -0.49
C ARG A 96 4.38 16.50 -0.91
N ARG A 97 5.07 15.55 -0.26
CA ARG A 97 6.43 15.13 -0.66
C ARG A 97 6.49 14.70 -2.11
N LEU A 98 5.52 13.90 -2.57
CA LEU A 98 5.41 13.49 -3.98
C LEU A 98 5.10 14.67 -4.90
N GLY A 99 4.25 15.59 -4.47
CA GLY A 99 4.02 16.86 -5.18
C GLY A 99 5.30 17.66 -5.38
N LYS A 100 6.18 17.73 -4.35
CA LYS A 100 7.51 18.37 -4.45
C LYS A 100 8.46 17.65 -5.43
N LEU A 101 8.24 16.37 -5.70
CA LEU A 101 8.97 15.61 -6.73
C LEU A 101 8.40 15.80 -8.13
N GLY A 102 7.42 16.67 -8.32
CA GLY A 102 6.86 16.97 -9.64
C GLY A 102 5.57 16.21 -9.97
N ALA A 103 5.06 15.33 -9.10
CA ALA A 103 3.87 14.55 -9.35
C ALA A 103 2.58 15.29 -8.99
N PHE A 104 1.49 14.96 -9.68
CA PHE A 104 0.14 15.15 -9.16
C PHE A 104 -0.20 13.94 -8.27
N ALA A 105 0.12 14.07 -7.00
CA ALA A 105 -0.12 13.04 -6.02
C ALA A 105 -1.51 13.16 -5.40
N ILE A 106 -2.23 12.04 -5.23
CA ILE A 106 -3.60 12.02 -4.75
C ILE A 106 -3.80 10.87 -3.78
N ALA A 107 -4.25 11.17 -2.58
CA ALA A 107 -4.61 10.22 -1.54
C ALA A 107 -6.14 10.17 -1.39
N PRO A 108 -6.83 9.17 -1.97
CA PRO A 108 -8.27 9.01 -1.82
C PRO A 108 -8.64 8.42 -0.47
N ASP A 109 -9.70 8.95 0.15
CA ASP A 109 -10.29 8.39 1.37
C ASP A 109 -11.29 7.28 1.03
N TYR A 110 -10.78 6.17 0.51
CA TYR A 110 -11.63 5.06 0.08
C TYR A 110 -12.37 4.34 1.22
N TYR A 111 -12.14 4.74 2.48
CA TYR A 111 -12.92 4.29 3.63
C TYR A 111 -14.10 5.22 3.98
N PHE A 112 -14.33 6.31 3.24
CA PHE A 112 -15.32 7.33 3.55
C PHE A 112 -16.74 6.80 3.84
N ARG A 113 -17.13 5.65 3.27
CA ARG A 113 -18.43 4.99 3.53
C ARG A 113 -18.51 4.33 4.91
N LEU A 114 -17.38 4.16 5.59
CA LEU A 114 -17.28 3.57 6.92
C LEU A 114 -17.20 4.64 8.03
N GLY A 115 -17.21 5.93 7.64
CA GLY A 115 -17.00 7.06 8.52
C GLY A 115 -15.56 7.60 8.49
N ASP A 116 -15.24 8.53 9.39
CA ASP A 116 -13.89 9.08 9.52
C ASP A 116 -13.03 8.17 10.41
N LEU A 117 -12.27 7.27 9.78
CA LEU A 117 -11.41 6.32 10.50
C LEU A 117 -10.29 6.99 11.29
N THR A 118 -9.94 8.26 11.01
CA THR A 118 -8.92 9.00 11.75
C THR A 118 -9.33 9.26 13.21
N GLN A 119 -10.63 9.14 13.52
CA GLN A 119 -11.18 9.32 14.87
C GLN A 119 -11.20 8.02 15.69
N ILE A 120 -10.91 6.87 15.05
CA ILE A 120 -10.94 5.57 15.74
C ILE A 120 -9.53 5.22 16.22
N THR A 121 -9.31 5.28 17.52
CA THR A 121 -8.00 5.02 18.15
C THR A 121 -7.82 3.55 18.58
N GLN A 122 -8.92 2.80 18.67
CA GLN A 122 -8.90 1.41 19.14
C GLN A 122 -8.81 0.42 17.97
N PRO A 123 -7.71 -0.35 17.83
CA PRO A 123 -7.55 -1.33 16.73
C PRO A 123 -8.68 -2.36 16.66
N ALA A 124 -9.22 -2.77 17.81
CA ALA A 124 -10.33 -3.73 17.88
C ALA A 124 -11.63 -3.20 17.22
N GLN A 125 -11.83 -1.89 17.19
CA GLN A 125 -12.96 -1.25 16.52
C GLN A 125 -12.64 -0.97 15.04
N LEU A 126 -11.40 -0.63 14.74
CA LEU A 126 -10.96 -0.23 13.40
C LEU A 126 -10.88 -1.41 12.43
N MET A 127 -10.26 -2.53 12.85
CA MET A 127 -9.97 -3.64 11.94
C MET A 127 -11.20 -4.32 11.34
N PRO A 128 -12.32 -4.56 12.08
CA PRO A 128 -13.53 -5.08 11.47
C PRO A 128 -14.10 -4.17 10.37
N LEU A 129 -14.05 -2.84 10.57
CA LEU A 129 -14.49 -1.87 9.56
C LEU A 129 -13.62 -1.94 8.30
N VAL A 130 -12.31 -1.85 8.46
CA VAL A 130 -11.34 -1.91 7.32
C VAL A 130 -11.50 -3.23 6.55
N ASN A 131 -11.65 -4.36 7.25
CA ASN A 131 -11.80 -5.67 6.65
C ASN A 131 -13.17 -5.89 5.98
N SER A 132 -14.17 -5.06 6.26
CA SER A 132 -15.46 -5.09 5.59
C SER A 132 -15.48 -4.40 4.21
N LYS A 133 -14.44 -3.63 3.87
CA LYS A 133 -14.35 -2.93 2.57
C LYS A 133 -14.04 -3.94 1.45
N PRO A 134 -14.95 -4.14 0.49
CA PRO A 134 -14.70 -5.05 -0.63
C PRO A 134 -13.61 -4.51 -1.58
N ASP A 135 -12.70 -5.39 -2.02
CA ASP A 135 -11.61 -5.03 -2.93
C ASP A 135 -12.13 -4.43 -4.26
N HIS A 136 -13.21 -4.96 -4.84
CA HIS A 136 -13.78 -4.43 -6.08
C HIS A 136 -14.30 -2.99 -5.93
N LYS A 137 -14.83 -2.62 -4.75
CA LYS A 137 -15.25 -1.23 -4.46
C LYS A 137 -14.03 -0.32 -4.24
N LEU A 138 -12.97 -0.85 -3.65
CA LEU A 138 -11.71 -0.14 -3.52
C LEU A 138 -11.14 0.20 -4.91
N PHE A 139 -11.10 -0.77 -5.84
CA PHE A 139 -10.61 -0.55 -7.19
C PHE A 139 -11.44 0.48 -7.95
N SER A 140 -12.76 0.39 -7.86
CA SER A 140 -13.67 1.38 -8.47
C SER A 140 -13.43 2.81 -7.93
N ASP A 141 -13.13 2.95 -6.62
CA ASP A 141 -12.80 4.25 -6.02
C ASP A 141 -11.45 4.79 -6.52
N LEU A 142 -10.47 3.91 -6.72
CA LEU A 142 -9.16 4.27 -7.29
C LEU A 142 -9.27 4.65 -8.78
N ASP A 143 -10.04 3.89 -9.57
CA ASP A 143 -10.29 4.20 -10.98
C ASP A 143 -10.96 5.58 -11.13
N ALA A 144 -11.98 5.87 -10.33
CA ALA A 144 -12.63 7.19 -10.31
C ALA A 144 -11.66 8.32 -9.91
N THR A 145 -10.68 8.01 -9.05
CA THR A 145 -9.62 8.96 -8.68
C THR A 145 -8.70 9.24 -9.86
N VAL A 146 -8.35 8.22 -10.66
CA VAL A 146 -7.55 8.39 -11.89
C VAL A 146 -8.29 9.24 -12.91
N ASP A 147 -9.58 8.97 -13.12
CA ASP A 147 -10.42 9.74 -14.04
C ASP A 147 -10.55 11.22 -13.60
N TRP A 148 -10.71 11.43 -12.31
CA TRP A 148 -10.70 12.78 -11.75
C TRP A 148 -9.33 13.46 -11.96
N ALA A 149 -8.21 12.79 -11.70
CA ALA A 149 -6.89 13.33 -11.94
C ALA A 149 -6.69 13.77 -13.39
N LYS A 150 -7.14 12.94 -14.35
CA LYS A 150 -7.12 13.24 -15.78
C LYS A 150 -7.93 14.51 -16.09
N SER A 151 -9.13 14.65 -15.51
CA SER A 151 -9.99 15.85 -15.68
C SER A 151 -9.34 17.12 -15.10
N GLN A 152 -8.43 16.97 -14.11
CA GLN A 152 -7.68 18.06 -13.49
C GLN A 152 -6.31 18.33 -14.18
N GLY A 153 -6.08 17.75 -15.37
CA GLY A 153 -4.88 17.95 -16.16
C GLY A 153 -3.69 17.05 -15.78
N GLY A 154 -3.92 15.99 -15.02
CA GLY A 154 -2.91 14.98 -14.69
C GLY A 154 -2.55 14.10 -15.89
N ASP A 155 -1.29 13.70 -15.99
CA ASP A 155 -0.80 12.74 -16.99
C ASP A 155 -1.04 11.30 -16.55
N THR A 156 -2.18 10.74 -16.92
CA THR A 156 -2.52 9.35 -16.62
C THR A 156 -1.78 8.32 -17.48
N ASP A 157 -1.05 8.75 -18.51
CA ASP A 157 -0.14 7.88 -19.26
C ASP A 157 1.16 7.63 -18.46
N ARG A 158 1.42 8.45 -17.45
CA ARG A 158 2.50 8.29 -16.46
C ARG A 158 1.90 8.03 -15.07
N LEU A 159 1.06 6.98 -14.96
CA LEU A 159 0.36 6.61 -13.74
C LEU A 159 1.21 5.70 -12.86
N GLY A 160 1.41 6.10 -11.60
CA GLY A 160 2.01 5.29 -10.54
C GLY A 160 1.08 5.11 -9.35
N ILE A 161 1.41 4.14 -8.51
CA ILE A 161 0.75 3.95 -7.21
C ILE A 161 1.79 3.63 -6.13
N ILE A 162 1.64 4.27 -4.97
CA ILE A 162 2.41 3.97 -3.76
C ILE A 162 1.44 3.69 -2.60
N GLY A 163 1.79 2.79 -1.71
CA GLY A 163 0.93 2.49 -0.57
C GLY A 163 1.67 1.91 0.62
N PHE A 164 1.08 2.08 1.80
CA PHE A 164 1.68 1.77 3.10
C PHE A 164 0.78 0.81 3.87
N CYS A 165 1.32 -0.24 4.49
CA CYS A 165 0.54 -1.20 5.28
C CYS A 165 -0.60 -1.81 4.44
N ARG A 166 -1.85 -1.61 4.81
CA ARG A 166 -3.01 -2.00 3.99
C ARG A 166 -2.96 -1.37 2.59
N GLY A 167 -2.48 -0.13 2.47
CA GLY A 167 -2.25 0.51 1.17
C GLY A 167 -1.16 -0.17 0.36
N GLY A 168 -0.15 -0.77 1.00
CA GLY A 168 0.84 -1.60 0.32
C GLY A 168 0.23 -2.89 -0.28
N ARG A 169 -0.71 -3.55 0.44
CA ARG A 169 -1.55 -4.61 -0.14
C ARG A 169 -2.35 -4.09 -1.34
N THR A 170 -2.96 -2.91 -1.18
CA THR A 170 -3.72 -2.26 -2.26
C THR A 170 -2.86 -2.07 -3.52
N VAL A 171 -1.60 -1.70 -3.40
CA VAL A 171 -0.68 -1.59 -4.55
C VAL A 171 -0.58 -2.91 -5.30
N TRP A 172 -0.28 -4.02 -4.60
CA TRP A 172 -0.19 -5.33 -5.22
C TRP A 172 -1.46 -5.69 -5.99
N LEU A 173 -2.62 -5.56 -5.35
CA LEU A 173 -3.89 -5.91 -5.95
C LEU A 173 -4.30 -4.97 -7.09
N TYR A 174 -4.08 -3.67 -6.94
CA TYR A 174 -4.44 -2.71 -7.99
C TYR A 174 -3.56 -2.87 -9.25
N THR A 175 -2.33 -3.39 -9.11
CA THR A 175 -1.51 -3.75 -10.27
C THR A 175 -2.03 -4.96 -11.06
N THR A 176 -2.88 -5.79 -10.48
CA THR A 176 -3.60 -6.84 -11.21
C THR A 176 -4.85 -6.33 -11.92
N HIS A 177 -5.42 -5.23 -11.42
CA HIS A 177 -6.64 -4.63 -11.93
C HIS A 177 -6.34 -3.62 -13.05
N ASN A 178 -5.55 -2.59 -12.80
CA ASN A 178 -5.35 -1.47 -13.73
C ASN A 178 -4.13 -1.68 -14.64
N SER A 179 -4.38 -1.92 -15.93
CA SER A 179 -3.33 -2.14 -16.95
C SER A 179 -2.59 -0.87 -17.39
N ASN A 180 -3.07 0.33 -17.03
CA ASN A 180 -2.42 1.59 -17.38
C ASN A 180 -1.30 1.99 -16.42
N LEU A 181 -1.20 1.31 -15.26
CA LEU A 181 -0.13 1.56 -14.30
C LEU A 181 1.25 1.30 -14.94
N LYS A 182 2.16 2.25 -14.74
CA LYS A 182 3.57 2.11 -15.15
C LYS A 182 4.42 1.46 -14.06
N ALA A 183 4.12 1.72 -12.80
CA ALA A 183 4.81 1.10 -11.65
C ALA A 183 4.01 1.21 -10.36
N GLY A 184 4.23 0.26 -9.45
CA GLY A 184 3.77 0.30 -8.07
C GLY A 184 4.91 0.25 -7.06
N VAL A 185 4.71 0.85 -5.87
CA VAL A 185 5.64 0.76 -4.73
C VAL A 185 4.86 0.40 -3.47
N ALA A 186 5.10 -0.78 -2.94
CA ALA A 186 4.41 -1.33 -1.78
C ALA A 186 5.32 -1.30 -0.54
N PHE A 187 5.02 -0.45 0.42
CA PHE A 187 5.67 -0.40 1.73
C PHE A 187 4.95 -1.34 2.69
N TYR A 188 5.65 -2.33 3.20
CA TYR A 188 5.17 -3.32 4.18
C TYR A 188 3.71 -3.73 3.94
N GLY A 189 3.39 -3.98 2.67
CA GLY A 189 2.06 -4.44 2.26
C GLY A 189 1.90 -5.93 2.46
N SER A 190 0.79 -6.35 3.08
CA SER A 190 0.51 -7.76 3.28
C SER A 190 0.44 -8.54 1.97
N LEU A 191 1.02 -9.74 1.97
CA LEU A 191 1.14 -10.61 0.81
C LEU A 191 0.17 -11.81 0.86
N MET A 192 -0.09 -12.33 2.06
CA MET A 192 -0.79 -13.60 2.30
C MET A 192 -1.91 -13.43 3.33
N ASP A 193 -2.74 -12.40 3.19
CA ASP A 193 -3.91 -12.25 4.06
C ASP A 193 -4.86 -13.45 3.92
N PRO A 194 -5.47 -13.92 5.01
CA PRO A 194 -6.53 -14.91 4.91
C PRO A 194 -7.71 -14.38 4.09
N PRO A 195 -8.29 -15.19 3.20
CA PRO A 195 -9.41 -14.78 2.39
C PRO A 195 -10.67 -14.49 3.24
N SER A 196 -11.48 -13.54 2.78
CA SER A 196 -12.78 -13.21 3.37
C SER A 196 -13.78 -12.86 2.26
N ALA A 197 -15.06 -12.74 2.60
CA ALA A 197 -16.08 -12.34 1.63
C ALA A 197 -15.82 -10.96 1.00
N ALA A 198 -15.19 -10.04 1.74
CA ALA A 198 -14.83 -8.71 1.22
C ALA A 198 -13.48 -8.72 0.48
N MET A 199 -12.59 -9.63 0.83
CA MET A 199 -11.24 -9.76 0.32
C MET A 199 -10.99 -11.23 -0.03
N PRO A 200 -11.52 -11.71 -1.17
CA PRO A 200 -11.50 -13.13 -1.51
C PRO A 200 -10.11 -13.65 -1.89
N GLU A 201 -9.21 -12.76 -2.29
CA GLU A 201 -7.88 -13.10 -2.79
C GLU A 201 -6.80 -12.24 -2.12
N ASN A 202 -5.60 -12.77 -2.05
CA ASN A 202 -4.43 -12.03 -1.57
C ASN A 202 -3.41 -11.81 -2.68
N ALA A 203 -2.38 -11.00 -2.38
CA ALA A 203 -1.38 -10.64 -3.36
C ALA A 203 -0.57 -11.84 -3.87
N PHE A 204 -0.33 -12.84 -3.02
CA PHE A 204 0.42 -14.03 -3.38
C PHE A 204 -0.37 -14.93 -4.36
N GLU A 205 -1.67 -15.07 -4.16
CA GLU A 205 -2.54 -15.83 -5.07
C GLU A 205 -2.61 -15.18 -6.46
N LEU A 206 -2.70 -13.84 -6.49
CA LEU A 206 -2.80 -13.05 -7.71
C LEU A 206 -1.45 -12.69 -8.36
N ALA A 207 -0.34 -13.22 -7.88
CA ALA A 207 1.00 -12.86 -8.37
C ALA A 207 1.18 -13.01 -9.89
N ASN A 208 0.54 -14.02 -10.50
CA ASN A 208 0.57 -14.27 -11.94
C ASN A 208 -0.25 -13.25 -12.77
N GLU A 209 -1.11 -12.46 -12.11
CA GLU A 209 -1.96 -11.46 -12.76
C GLU A 209 -1.38 -10.03 -12.72
N VAL A 210 -0.29 -9.83 -11.97
CA VAL A 210 0.40 -8.53 -11.89
C VAL A 210 0.75 -8.03 -13.30
N LYS A 211 0.30 -6.81 -13.63
CA LYS A 211 0.44 -6.19 -14.97
C LYS A 211 1.51 -5.11 -15.02
N ALA A 212 1.88 -4.54 -13.88
CA ALA A 212 2.88 -3.47 -13.79
C ALA A 212 4.05 -3.85 -12.90
N PRO A 213 5.26 -3.32 -13.13
CA PRO A 213 6.41 -3.52 -12.24
C PRO A 213 6.15 -3.06 -10.81
N VAL A 214 6.48 -3.87 -9.81
CA VAL A 214 6.29 -3.53 -8.40
C VAL A 214 7.61 -3.56 -7.62
N LEU A 215 7.85 -2.53 -6.81
CA LEU A 215 8.88 -2.48 -5.79
C LEU A 215 8.26 -2.78 -4.42
N GLY A 216 8.62 -3.89 -3.80
CA GLY A 216 8.24 -4.24 -2.44
C GLY A 216 9.33 -3.84 -1.43
N LEU A 217 8.97 -3.08 -0.39
CA LEU A 217 9.86 -2.55 0.64
C LEU A 217 9.40 -3.05 2.01
N TYR A 218 10.19 -3.93 2.64
CA TYR A 218 9.80 -4.68 3.82
C TYR A 218 10.82 -4.57 4.94
N GLY A 219 10.38 -4.73 6.17
CA GLY A 219 11.27 -4.82 7.33
C GLY A 219 11.64 -6.27 7.64
N ALA A 220 12.89 -6.53 8.01
CA ALA A 220 13.35 -7.87 8.39
C ALA A 220 12.75 -8.35 9.72
N GLU A 221 12.33 -7.42 10.58
CA GLU A 221 11.72 -7.68 11.89
C GLU A 221 10.18 -7.49 11.87
N ASP A 222 9.57 -7.51 10.70
CA ASP A 222 8.10 -7.47 10.59
C ASP A 222 7.52 -8.83 10.96
N ALA A 223 6.87 -8.91 12.13
CA ALA A 223 6.26 -10.14 12.61
C ALA A 223 5.01 -10.57 11.83
N SER A 224 4.39 -9.65 11.07
CA SER A 224 3.19 -9.92 10.28
C SER A 224 3.49 -10.25 8.82
N ILE A 225 4.63 -9.79 8.29
CA ILE A 225 5.08 -10.04 6.92
C ILE A 225 6.54 -10.48 6.99
N THR A 226 6.73 -11.77 7.18
CA THR A 226 8.08 -12.34 7.42
C THR A 226 8.96 -12.32 6.17
N PRO A 227 10.28 -12.32 6.31
CA PRO A 227 11.19 -12.47 5.17
C PRO A 227 10.89 -13.70 4.30
N ASP A 228 10.44 -14.81 4.89
CA ASP A 228 10.07 -16.02 4.16
C ASP A 228 8.84 -15.80 3.25
N GLN A 229 7.83 -15.06 3.72
CA GLN A 229 6.69 -14.67 2.88
C GLN A 229 7.12 -13.78 1.71
N VAL A 230 8.06 -12.85 1.96
CA VAL A 230 8.61 -11.98 0.91
C VAL A 230 9.39 -12.79 -0.12
N GLU A 231 10.21 -13.75 0.31
CA GLU A 231 10.96 -14.62 -0.61
C GLU A 231 10.01 -15.53 -1.41
N ALA A 232 9.00 -16.12 -0.78
CA ALA A 232 7.99 -16.91 -1.47
C ALA A 232 7.27 -16.08 -2.56
N MET A 233 6.89 -14.85 -2.26
CA MET A 233 6.27 -13.93 -3.23
C MET A 233 7.22 -13.60 -4.38
N LYS A 234 8.48 -13.35 -4.10
CA LYS A 234 9.51 -13.09 -5.10
C LYS A 234 9.68 -14.25 -6.07
N GLU A 235 9.79 -15.49 -5.54
CA GLU A 235 9.93 -16.69 -6.38
C GLU A 235 8.65 -16.94 -7.21
N ARG A 236 7.46 -16.71 -6.64
CA ARG A 236 6.19 -16.84 -7.38
C ARG A 236 6.08 -15.86 -8.53
N LEU A 237 6.42 -14.58 -8.31
CA LEU A 237 6.44 -13.56 -9.38
C LEU A 237 7.46 -13.87 -10.46
N LYS A 238 8.66 -14.34 -10.07
CA LYS A 238 9.71 -14.76 -10.99
C LYS A 238 9.25 -15.94 -11.85
N ALA A 239 8.64 -16.95 -11.26
CA ALA A 239 8.09 -18.11 -11.98
C ALA A 239 6.98 -17.69 -12.96
N ALA A 240 6.20 -16.66 -12.63
CA ALA A 240 5.17 -16.08 -13.49
C ALA A 240 5.73 -15.08 -14.55
N GLY A 241 7.05 -14.86 -14.61
CA GLY A 241 7.68 -13.91 -15.54
C GLY A 241 7.33 -12.45 -15.25
N LYS A 242 6.95 -12.11 -14.00
CA LYS A 242 6.55 -10.76 -13.61
C LYS A 242 7.73 -9.93 -13.13
N THR A 243 7.68 -8.64 -13.39
CA THR A 243 8.73 -7.70 -12.99
C THR A 243 8.47 -7.19 -11.58
N ALA A 244 9.28 -7.63 -10.63
CA ALA A 244 9.25 -7.11 -9.27
C ALA A 244 10.67 -7.02 -8.69
N LYS A 245 10.85 -6.12 -7.74
CA LYS A 245 12.07 -6.00 -6.93
C LYS A 245 11.67 -5.91 -5.47
N PHE A 246 12.39 -6.60 -4.62
CA PHE A 246 12.19 -6.54 -3.18
C PHE A 246 13.43 -5.99 -2.49
N LYS A 247 13.21 -5.21 -1.44
CA LYS A 247 14.25 -4.77 -0.53
C LYS A 247 13.79 -4.97 0.91
N ILE A 248 14.59 -5.68 1.68
CA ILE A 248 14.32 -5.99 3.08
C ILE A 248 15.33 -5.21 3.92
N TYR A 249 14.83 -4.47 4.92
CA TYR A 249 15.62 -3.59 5.76
C TYR A 249 15.92 -4.26 7.10
N PRO A 250 17.19 -4.59 7.40
CA PRO A 250 17.59 -5.12 8.71
C PRO A 250 17.24 -4.15 9.84
N GLY A 251 16.82 -4.68 11.00
CA GLY A 251 16.46 -3.87 12.16
C GLY A 251 15.15 -3.05 12.01
N ALA A 252 14.44 -3.20 10.90
CA ALA A 252 13.17 -2.52 10.65
C ALA A 252 12.00 -3.48 10.82
N GLY A 253 10.96 -3.04 11.52
CA GLY A 253 9.69 -3.75 11.66
C GLY A 253 8.59 -3.17 10.79
N HIS A 254 7.34 -3.59 11.05
CA HIS A 254 6.17 -3.03 10.38
C HIS A 254 6.05 -1.52 10.60
N GLY A 255 5.74 -0.76 9.55
CA GLY A 255 5.57 0.69 9.66
C GLY A 255 6.87 1.48 9.80
N PHE A 256 8.01 0.94 9.39
CA PHE A 256 9.33 1.60 9.53
C PHE A 256 9.43 2.97 8.83
N PHE A 257 8.56 3.24 7.87
CA PHE A 257 8.50 4.53 7.16
C PHE A 257 7.61 5.58 7.87
N ALA A 258 6.76 5.15 8.78
CA ALA A 258 5.79 6.02 9.46
C ALA A 258 6.46 6.88 10.53
N ASP A 259 6.92 8.08 10.16
CA ASP A 259 7.72 9.00 11.00
C ASP A 259 7.04 9.48 12.29
N TYR A 260 5.74 9.30 12.40
CA TYR A 260 4.93 9.57 13.60
C TYR A 260 4.87 8.41 14.61
N ARG A 261 5.52 7.26 14.31
CA ARG A 261 5.47 6.03 15.12
C ARG A 261 6.80 5.68 15.77
N GLN A 262 6.75 4.84 16.81
CA GLN A 262 7.95 4.29 17.45
C GLN A 262 8.73 3.33 16.54
N SER A 263 8.04 2.66 15.61
CA SER A 263 8.65 1.77 14.63
C SER A 263 9.45 2.48 13.54
N TYR A 264 9.43 3.81 13.49
CA TYR A 264 10.17 4.59 12.50
C TYR A 264 11.67 4.31 12.56
N ARG A 265 12.25 4.05 11.39
CA ARG A 265 13.69 3.89 11.18
C ARG A 265 14.14 4.87 10.10
N ALA A 266 14.81 5.93 10.51
CA ALA A 266 15.11 7.07 9.64
C ALA A 266 16.00 6.68 8.44
N ASP A 267 17.02 5.87 8.66
CA ASP A 267 17.93 5.34 7.64
C ASP A 267 17.21 4.45 6.62
N ALA A 268 16.43 3.49 7.10
CA ALA A 268 15.61 2.62 6.25
C ALA A 268 14.56 3.43 5.47
N ALA A 269 13.90 4.39 6.12
CA ALA A 269 12.90 5.24 5.50
C ALA A 269 13.48 6.14 4.41
N GLN A 270 14.65 6.73 4.65
CA GLN A 270 15.36 7.56 3.66
C GLN A 270 15.78 6.73 2.45
N ASP A 271 16.37 5.57 2.67
CA ASP A 271 16.79 4.68 1.59
C ASP A 271 15.58 4.12 0.81
N ALA A 272 14.49 3.77 1.50
CA ALA A 272 13.25 3.34 0.86
C ALA A 272 12.64 4.44 -0.01
N TRP A 273 12.69 5.70 0.44
CA TRP A 273 12.23 6.87 -0.33
C TRP A 273 13.07 7.08 -1.59
N MET A 274 14.40 6.96 -1.49
CA MET A 274 15.30 7.02 -2.66
C MET A 274 15.06 5.85 -3.63
N ALA A 275 14.86 4.64 -3.11
CA ALA A 275 14.57 3.45 -3.91
C ALA A 275 13.24 3.60 -4.68
N MET A 276 12.21 4.17 -4.06
CA MET A 276 10.93 4.50 -4.68
C MET A 276 11.10 5.51 -5.83
N GLN A 277 11.85 6.60 -5.61
CA GLN A 277 12.11 7.59 -6.64
C GLN A 277 12.85 6.97 -7.85
N ALA A 278 13.90 6.19 -7.58
CA ALA A 278 14.63 5.48 -8.64
C ALA A 278 13.74 4.49 -9.41
N TRP A 279 12.82 3.82 -8.72
CA TRP A 279 11.86 2.92 -9.35
C TRP A 279 10.88 3.65 -10.27
N PHE A 280 10.29 4.73 -9.80
CA PHE A 280 9.37 5.54 -10.59
C PHE A 280 10.06 6.22 -11.78
N LYS A 281 11.32 6.67 -11.64
CA LYS A 281 12.13 7.17 -12.77
C LYS A 281 12.40 6.08 -13.79
N LYS A 282 12.82 4.89 -13.34
CA LYS A 282 13.09 3.74 -14.23
C LYS A 282 11.89 3.39 -15.11
N TYR A 283 10.68 3.48 -14.57
CA TYR A 283 9.45 3.15 -15.29
C TYR A 283 8.68 4.38 -15.79
N LYS A 284 9.35 5.53 -15.86
CA LYS A 284 8.85 6.78 -16.48
C LYS A 284 7.56 7.31 -15.83
N VAL A 285 7.38 7.04 -14.53
CA VAL A 285 6.36 7.72 -13.70
C VAL A 285 6.87 9.09 -13.29
N LEU A 286 8.12 9.18 -12.83
CA LEU A 286 8.83 10.45 -12.54
C LEU A 286 9.92 10.69 -13.58
N ASP A 287 10.35 11.94 -13.69
CA ASP A 287 11.46 12.38 -14.55
C ASP A 287 12.83 12.14 -13.88
#